data_2ea7afabbe27b1c8bc8c079930207d0a
#
_entry.id   2ea7afabbe27b1c8bc8c079930207d0a
#
_cell.length_a   1.000
_cell.length_b   1.000
_cell.length_c   1.000
_cell.angle_alpha   90.00
_cell.angle_beta   90.00
_cell.angle_gamma   90.00
#
_symmetry.space_group_name_H-M   'P 1'
#
loop_
_entity.id
_entity.type
_entity.pdbx_description
1 polymer ?
#
loop_
_entity_poly.entity_id
_entity_poly.type
_entity_poly.pdbx_seq_one_letter_code
_entity_poly.pdbx_strand_id
1 'polypeptide(L)'
;MTSQLWSSTPWVDSGNTLHKRRVPYIQDATYLHTLDIWQPKSLGGSSLPTADVLPQGKGPWVIYIHGGAWRDPLVDSSSFEATALKLLSYKDTPIAGVASVNYPLSNHPNHPTHPAPPRDSSEPVDIAREAKHPDHIIALLTAISFLQNDLGVSHDYVLSGHSCGATMTFQTVMNPGHWLGTAKGISVPEVKKPRVIAPLNGLYDLAAFINNPPESHKQLQQLYTDFTKNAFGDDEAVWKAVCPTSVADWSTEWPEGKVVVIAQSKGDGLVPYAQTELMKNHLRKTSALEVVEMKASGDHNDLWKQADEIVDIIKCAIGYLAKL
;
A
#
# COMPACT_ATOMS: atom_id res chain seq x y z
N MET A 1 -5.80 18.49 -20.59
CA MET A 1 -7.23 18.09 -20.43
C MET A 1 -7.27 17.17 -19.24
N THR A 2 -8.18 17.40 -18.30
CA THR A 2 -8.37 16.53 -17.13
C THR A 2 -8.82 15.14 -17.62
N SER A 3 -8.29 14.09 -17.03
CA SER A 3 -8.65 12.71 -17.38
C SER A 3 -10.16 12.50 -17.22
N GLN A 4 -10.79 11.81 -18.17
CA GLN A 4 -12.19 11.41 -18.06
C GLN A 4 -12.44 10.53 -16.83
N LEU A 5 -11.46 9.70 -16.47
CA LEU A 5 -11.51 8.85 -15.26
C LEU A 5 -11.62 9.70 -13.99
N TRP A 6 -10.82 10.75 -13.89
CA TRP A 6 -10.85 11.68 -12.77
C TRP A 6 -12.20 12.38 -12.62
N SER A 7 -12.75 12.87 -13.73
CA SER A 7 -14.01 13.63 -13.76
C SER A 7 -15.25 12.76 -13.53
N SER A 8 -15.13 11.44 -13.60
CA SER A 8 -16.24 10.51 -13.40
C SER A 8 -16.76 10.47 -11.96
N THR A 9 -15.95 10.89 -10.99
CA THR A 9 -16.29 10.85 -9.56
C THR A 9 -16.43 12.27 -9.01
N PRO A 10 -17.56 12.64 -8.36
CA PRO A 10 -17.73 13.96 -7.76
C PRO A 10 -16.91 14.12 -6.48
N TRP A 11 -16.61 15.38 -6.14
CA TRP A 11 -16.12 15.74 -4.81
C TRP A 11 -17.25 15.66 -3.78
N VAL A 12 -16.93 15.18 -2.60
CA VAL A 12 -17.81 15.15 -1.42
C VAL A 12 -17.17 15.98 -0.31
N ASP A 13 -17.99 16.72 0.42
CA ASP A 13 -17.56 17.49 1.59
C ASP A 13 -17.46 16.55 2.81
N SER A 14 -16.28 16.50 3.42
CA SER A 14 -16.00 15.76 4.64
C SER A 14 -15.48 16.73 5.73
N GLY A 15 -16.18 17.82 5.94
CA GLY A 15 -15.85 18.83 6.94
C GLY A 15 -14.70 19.75 6.49
N ASN A 16 -13.50 19.55 7.04
CA ASN A 16 -12.31 20.32 6.64
C ASN A 16 -11.58 19.75 5.43
N THR A 17 -12.09 18.67 4.85
CA THR A 17 -11.51 17.97 3.69
C THR A 17 -12.52 17.81 2.58
N LEU A 18 -12.02 17.68 1.37
CA LEU A 18 -12.75 17.21 0.20
C LEU A 18 -12.33 15.78 -0.08
N HIS A 19 -13.28 14.94 -0.46
CA HIS A 19 -13.07 13.52 -0.71
C HIS A 19 -13.67 13.11 -2.05
N LYS A 20 -12.93 12.30 -2.82
CA LYS A 20 -13.45 11.53 -3.94
C LYS A 20 -13.32 10.05 -3.61
N ARG A 21 -14.44 9.32 -3.68
CA ARG A 21 -14.47 7.88 -3.37
C ARG A 21 -14.42 7.06 -4.64
N ARG A 22 -13.59 6.01 -4.64
CA ARG A 22 -13.51 5.00 -5.70
C ARG A 22 -13.30 5.61 -7.10
N VAL A 23 -12.37 6.55 -7.20
CA VAL A 23 -11.92 7.09 -8.50
C VAL A 23 -11.27 5.97 -9.30
N PRO A 24 -11.77 5.60 -10.49
CA PRO A 24 -11.11 4.60 -11.31
C PRO A 24 -9.78 5.13 -11.84
N TYR A 25 -8.74 4.31 -11.87
CA TYR A 25 -7.43 4.68 -12.37
C TYR A 25 -7.06 4.00 -13.71
N ILE A 26 -7.95 3.15 -14.23
CA ILE A 26 -7.86 2.56 -15.57
C ILE A 26 -9.22 2.61 -16.27
N GLN A 27 -9.22 2.48 -17.60
CA GLN A 27 -10.43 2.20 -18.37
C GLN A 27 -10.91 0.77 -18.05
N ASP A 28 -12.22 0.52 -18.18
CA ASP A 28 -12.84 -0.76 -17.88
C ASP A 28 -12.50 -1.31 -16.49
N ALA A 29 -12.40 -0.39 -15.53
CA ALA A 29 -12.05 -0.68 -14.16
C ALA A 29 -13.07 -1.61 -13.49
N THR A 30 -12.59 -2.66 -12.83
CA THR A 30 -13.39 -3.32 -11.79
C THR A 30 -13.50 -2.39 -10.57
N TYR A 31 -14.39 -2.71 -9.64
CA TYR A 31 -14.54 -1.92 -8.41
C TYR A 31 -13.26 -1.89 -7.52
N LEU A 32 -12.29 -2.77 -7.79
CA LEU A 32 -10.99 -2.82 -7.13
C LEU A 32 -9.88 -2.06 -7.90
N HIS A 33 -10.14 -1.62 -9.15
CA HIS A 33 -9.23 -0.71 -9.86
C HIS A 33 -9.59 0.75 -9.58
N THR A 34 -9.68 1.09 -8.30
CA THR A 34 -10.10 2.40 -7.82
C THR A 34 -9.21 2.90 -6.69
N LEU A 35 -9.25 4.19 -6.43
CA LEU A 35 -8.58 4.79 -5.27
C LEU A 35 -9.48 5.86 -4.63
N ASP A 36 -9.28 6.09 -3.35
CA ASP A 36 -9.89 7.18 -2.60
C ASP A 36 -8.89 8.32 -2.47
N ILE A 37 -9.36 9.56 -2.63
CA ILE A 37 -8.53 10.76 -2.53
C ILE A 37 -9.15 11.73 -1.55
N TRP A 38 -8.32 12.24 -0.64
CA TRP A 38 -8.66 13.33 0.27
C TRP A 38 -7.70 14.50 0.05
N GLN A 39 -8.21 15.72 0.12
CA GLN A 39 -7.42 16.95 0.10
C GLN A 39 -7.92 17.95 1.13
N PRO A 40 -7.10 18.91 1.58
CA PRO A 40 -7.56 19.99 2.42
C PRO A 40 -8.59 20.84 1.67
N LYS A 41 -9.66 21.24 2.36
CA LYS A 41 -10.62 22.21 1.83
C LYS A 41 -9.99 23.60 1.86
N SER A 42 -9.99 24.31 0.73
CA SER A 42 -9.49 25.69 0.68
C SER A 42 -10.32 26.59 1.59
N LEU A 43 -9.65 27.35 2.45
CA LEU A 43 -10.31 28.34 3.30
C LEU A 43 -10.93 29.42 2.40
N GLY A 44 -12.28 29.51 2.39
CA GLY A 44 -13.03 30.56 1.68
C GLY A 44 -13.98 30.10 0.57
N GLY A 45 -13.97 28.82 0.19
CA GLY A 45 -14.94 28.28 -0.79
C GLY A 45 -16.22 27.78 -0.11
N SER A 46 -17.37 28.37 -0.38
CA SER A 46 -18.67 27.91 0.13
C SER A 46 -19.31 26.81 -0.72
N SER A 47 -18.79 26.55 -1.91
CA SER A 47 -19.30 25.54 -2.85
C SER A 47 -18.27 24.42 -3.08
N LEU A 48 -18.77 23.21 -3.33
CA LEU A 48 -17.93 22.10 -3.79
C LEU A 48 -17.33 22.45 -5.17
N PRO A 49 -16.05 22.08 -5.40
CA PRO A 49 -15.48 22.18 -6.74
C PRO A 49 -16.18 21.22 -7.70
N THR A 50 -16.17 21.55 -8.98
CA THR A 50 -16.65 20.64 -10.03
C THR A 50 -15.78 19.40 -10.11
N ALA A 51 -16.31 18.30 -10.66
CA ALA A 51 -15.64 17.00 -10.65
C ALA A 51 -14.29 16.98 -11.40
N ASP A 52 -14.08 17.89 -12.34
CA ASP A 52 -12.86 18.03 -13.13
C ASP A 52 -11.74 18.81 -12.44
N VAL A 53 -12.03 19.50 -11.33
CA VAL A 53 -11.01 20.27 -10.59
C VAL A 53 -9.98 19.32 -9.98
N LEU A 54 -8.72 19.53 -10.32
CA LEU A 54 -7.58 18.79 -9.77
C LEU A 54 -7.29 19.20 -8.32
N PRO A 55 -6.64 18.33 -7.53
CA PRO A 55 -6.16 18.67 -6.19
C PRO A 55 -5.23 19.88 -6.22
N GLN A 56 -5.43 20.83 -5.30
CA GLN A 56 -4.68 22.10 -5.25
C GLN A 56 -3.87 22.26 -3.95
N GLY A 57 -3.74 21.20 -3.16
CA GLY A 57 -2.98 21.22 -1.91
C GLY A 57 -1.50 21.52 -2.16
N LYS A 58 -0.85 22.13 -1.16
CA LYS A 58 0.60 22.37 -1.15
C LYS A 58 1.28 21.37 -0.24
N GLY A 59 2.47 20.92 -0.61
CA GLY A 59 3.27 19.96 0.15
C GLY A 59 3.32 18.57 -0.50
N PRO A 60 3.86 17.58 0.21
CA PRO A 60 3.94 16.21 -0.27
C PRO A 60 2.58 15.53 -0.30
N TRP A 61 2.49 14.47 -1.08
CA TRP A 61 1.39 13.52 -1.03
C TRP A 61 1.69 12.38 -0.07
N VAL A 62 0.62 11.77 0.45
CA VAL A 62 0.69 10.47 1.12
C VAL A 62 -0.09 9.47 0.28
N ILE A 63 0.57 8.39 -0.14
CA ILE A 63 -0.07 7.29 -0.85
C ILE A 63 -0.05 6.06 0.06
N TYR A 64 -1.23 5.47 0.29
CA TYR A 64 -1.37 4.34 1.19
C TYR A 64 -1.87 3.09 0.47
N ILE A 65 -1.34 1.94 0.89
CA ILE A 65 -1.66 0.61 0.38
C ILE A 65 -2.22 -0.22 1.54
N HIS A 66 -3.48 -0.62 1.43
CA HIS A 66 -4.12 -1.41 2.48
C HIS A 66 -3.56 -2.83 2.60
N GLY A 67 -3.82 -3.47 3.74
CA GLY A 67 -3.49 -4.86 4.03
C GLY A 67 -4.51 -5.85 3.48
N GLY A 68 -4.74 -6.95 4.24
CA GLY A 68 -5.72 -7.98 3.89
C GLY A 68 -5.12 -9.19 3.18
N ALA A 69 -3.82 -9.43 3.34
CA ALA A 69 -3.12 -10.61 2.80
C ALA A 69 -3.41 -10.85 1.29
N TRP A 70 -3.48 -9.78 0.50
CA TRP A 70 -3.82 -9.75 -0.94
C TRP A 70 -5.21 -10.33 -1.28
N ARG A 71 -6.05 -10.72 -0.33
CA ARG A 71 -7.28 -11.49 -0.59
C ARG A 71 -8.51 -11.11 0.25
N ASP A 72 -8.35 -10.33 1.32
CA ASP A 72 -9.47 -10.00 2.21
C ASP A 72 -10.34 -8.88 1.65
N PRO A 73 -11.60 -9.15 1.25
CA PRO A 73 -12.48 -8.14 0.66
C PRO A 73 -13.06 -7.15 1.68
N LEU A 74 -12.82 -7.36 2.96
CA LEU A 74 -13.29 -6.49 4.04
C LEU A 74 -12.28 -5.39 4.38
N VAL A 75 -11.11 -5.40 3.73
CA VAL A 75 -10.07 -4.37 3.89
C VAL A 75 -9.82 -3.73 2.54
N ASP A 76 -10.14 -2.44 2.42
CA ASP A 76 -10.02 -1.67 1.18
C ASP A 76 -9.46 -0.25 1.45
N SER A 77 -9.48 0.62 0.43
CA SER A 77 -9.00 2.00 0.52
C SER A 77 -9.65 2.79 1.66
N SER A 78 -10.89 2.49 2.03
CA SER A 78 -11.61 3.19 3.11
C SER A 78 -11.01 2.93 4.50
N SER A 79 -10.21 1.88 4.66
CA SER A 79 -9.48 1.60 5.91
C SER A 79 -8.54 2.73 6.33
N PHE A 80 -8.15 3.60 5.40
CA PHE A 80 -7.28 4.75 5.67
C PHE A 80 -8.03 6.06 5.91
N GLU A 81 -9.35 6.10 5.83
CA GLU A 81 -10.15 7.33 5.94
C GLU A 81 -9.88 8.09 7.25
N ALA A 82 -9.94 7.40 8.39
CA ALA A 82 -9.70 8.03 9.69
C ALA A 82 -8.30 8.68 9.78
N THR A 83 -7.28 7.99 9.27
CA THR A 83 -5.91 8.49 9.20
C THR A 83 -5.80 9.68 8.25
N ALA A 84 -6.40 9.61 7.06
CA ALA A 84 -6.38 10.69 6.08
C ALA A 84 -7.00 11.98 6.62
N LEU A 85 -8.19 11.89 7.24
CA LEU A 85 -8.87 13.02 7.85
C LEU A 85 -8.04 13.64 8.97
N LYS A 86 -7.41 12.81 9.79
CA LYS A 86 -6.56 13.27 10.89
C LYS A 86 -5.27 13.92 10.38
N LEU A 87 -4.57 13.32 9.41
CA LEU A 87 -3.38 13.90 8.78
C LEU A 87 -3.69 15.30 8.19
N LEU A 88 -4.78 15.44 7.45
CA LEU A 88 -5.16 16.69 6.80
C LEU A 88 -5.69 17.76 7.78
N SER A 89 -5.95 17.41 9.03
CA SER A 89 -6.32 18.36 10.07
C SER A 89 -5.13 19.12 10.67
N TYR A 90 -3.90 18.61 10.53
CA TYR A 90 -2.71 19.25 11.08
C TYR A 90 -2.26 20.42 10.20
N LYS A 91 -2.22 21.63 10.82
CA LYS A 91 -1.80 22.86 10.12
C LYS A 91 -0.28 23.03 10.02
N ASP A 92 0.47 22.38 10.90
CA ASP A 92 1.92 22.42 10.98
C ASP A 92 2.63 21.46 10.01
N THR A 93 1.87 20.55 9.41
CA THR A 93 2.38 19.56 8.45
C THR A 93 1.56 19.66 7.17
N PRO A 94 1.93 20.59 6.25
CA PRO A 94 1.18 20.76 5.01
C PRO A 94 1.30 19.51 4.14
N ILE A 95 0.14 18.94 3.76
CA ILE A 95 0.00 17.79 2.89
C ILE A 95 -0.89 18.20 1.72
N ALA A 96 -0.41 17.98 0.48
CA ALA A 96 -1.16 18.32 -0.72
C ALA A 96 -2.41 17.47 -0.90
N GLY A 97 -2.30 16.20 -0.55
CA GLY A 97 -3.38 15.23 -0.62
C GLY A 97 -2.97 13.86 -0.07
N VAL A 98 -3.97 13.05 0.16
CA VAL A 98 -3.84 11.65 0.57
C VAL A 98 -4.55 10.79 -0.46
N ALA A 99 -3.92 9.72 -0.92
CA ALA A 99 -4.53 8.71 -1.77
C ALA A 99 -4.43 7.34 -1.10
N SER A 100 -5.52 6.58 -1.10
CA SER A 100 -5.54 5.18 -0.65
C SER A 100 -5.97 4.30 -1.81
N VAL A 101 -5.16 3.29 -2.14
CA VAL A 101 -5.29 2.52 -3.37
C VAL A 101 -5.93 1.17 -3.11
N ASN A 102 -6.99 0.85 -3.86
CA ASN A 102 -7.49 -0.51 -4.03
C ASN A 102 -6.72 -1.22 -5.15
N TYR A 103 -6.64 -2.52 -5.04
CA TYR A 103 -6.02 -3.39 -6.05
C TYR A 103 -6.80 -4.71 -6.14
N PRO A 104 -6.81 -5.40 -7.30
CA PRO A 104 -7.45 -6.71 -7.44
C PRO A 104 -6.97 -7.69 -6.38
N LEU A 105 -7.88 -8.53 -5.88
CA LEU A 105 -7.59 -9.47 -4.81
C LEU A 105 -7.41 -10.89 -5.35
N SER A 106 -6.66 -11.69 -4.63
CA SER A 106 -6.54 -13.13 -4.88
C SER A 106 -7.76 -13.89 -4.37
N ASN A 107 -7.89 -15.12 -4.81
CA ASN A 107 -8.89 -16.05 -4.31
C ASN A 107 -8.81 -16.22 -2.78
N HIS A 108 -9.97 -16.31 -2.15
CA HIS A 108 -10.13 -16.60 -0.72
C HIS A 108 -11.29 -17.58 -0.50
N PRO A 109 -11.14 -18.86 -0.91
CA PRO A 109 -12.25 -19.83 -0.87
C PRO A 109 -12.79 -20.08 0.53
N ASN A 110 -11.95 -19.93 1.54
CA ASN A 110 -12.28 -20.14 2.95
C ASN A 110 -12.75 -18.88 3.69
N HIS A 111 -13.01 -17.76 2.97
CA HIS A 111 -13.53 -16.57 3.65
C HIS A 111 -14.92 -16.84 4.24
N PRO A 112 -15.17 -16.49 5.53
CA PRO A 112 -16.40 -16.90 6.23
C PRO A 112 -17.68 -16.36 5.57
N THR A 113 -17.67 -15.14 5.10
CA THR A 113 -18.86 -14.44 4.57
C THR A 113 -18.77 -14.09 3.08
N HIS A 114 -17.58 -13.98 2.52
CA HIS A 114 -17.33 -13.55 1.12
C HIS A 114 -16.31 -14.48 0.45
N PRO A 115 -16.62 -15.78 0.26
CA PRO A 115 -15.68 -16.69 -0.40
C PRO A 115 -15.48 -16.30 -1.88
N ALA A 116 -14.25 -16.48 -2.37
CA ALA A 116 -13.92 -16.32 -3.79
C ALA A 116 -12.96 -17.46 -4.21
N PRO A 117 -13.35 -18.31 -5.20
CA PRO A 117 -14.65 -18.29 -5.89
C PRO A 117 -15.82 -18.56 -4.92
N PRO A 118 -17.07 -18.24 -5.32
CA PRO A 118 -18.24 -18.51 -4.50
C PRO A 118 -18.39 -20.01 -4.21
N ARG A 119 -19.00 -20.35 -3.07
CA ARG A 119 -19.24 -21.78 -2.71
C ARG A 119 -20.30 -22.42 -3.57
N ASP A 120 -21.29 -21.62 -3.99
CA ASP A 120 -22.34 -22.05 -4.92
C ASP A 120 -21.86 -21.75 -6.35
N SER A 121 -21.71 -22.81 -7.15
CA SER A 121 -21.27 -22.71 -8.55
C SER A 121 -22.28 -22.02 -9.47
N SER A 122 -23.51 -21.77 -9.01
CA SER A 122 -24.50 -20.97 -9.74
C SER A 122 -24.29 -19.45 -9.58
N GLU A 123 -23.53 -19.02 -8.57
CA GLU A 123 -23.17 -17.63 -8.39
C GLU A 123 -22.03 -17.20 -9.34
N PRO A 124 -22.08 -15.99 -9.89
CA PRO A 124 -21.03 -15.52 -10.80
C PRO A 124 -19.70 -15.37 -10.08
N VAL A 125 -18.62 -15.73 -10.75
CA VAL A 125 -17.26 -15.52 -10.26
C VAL A 125 -16.93 -14.03 -10.31
N ASP A 126 -16.40 -13.51 -9.23
CA ASP A 126 -15.90 -12.14 -9.13
C ASP A 126 -14.47 -12.07 -9.68
N ILE A 127 -14.33 -11.65 -10.94
CA ILE A 127 -13.03 -11.56 -11.63
C ILE A 127 -12.05 -10.61 -10.96
N ALA A 128 -12.54 -9.62 -10.18
CA ALA A 128 -11.68 -8.72 -9.42
C ALA A 128 -10.98 -9.42 -8.25
N ARG A 129 -11.39 -10.67 -7.95
CA ARG A 129 -10.86 -11.47 -6.84
C ARG A 129 -10.18 -12.77 -7.30
N GLU A 130 -9.70 -12.79 -8.53
CA GLU A 130 -8.93 -13.89 -9.12
C GLU A 130 -7.46 -13.52 -9.40
N ALA A 131 -7.03 -12.36 -8.92
CA ALA A 131 -5.70 -11.84 -9.16
C ALA A 131 -4.61 -12.76 -8.57
N LYS A 132 -3.51 -12.83 -9.28
CA LYS A 132 -2.26 -13.47 -8.86
C LYS A 132 -1.11 -12.52 -9.18
N HIS A 133 -0.01 -12.71 -8.48
CA HIS A 133 1.22 -11.99 -8.80
C HIS A 133 1.55 -12.15 -10.31
N PRO A 134 1.83 -11.07 -11.04
CA PRO A 134 2.11 -9.72 -10.57
C PRO A 134 0.91 -8.72 -10.58
N ASP A 135 -0.34 -9.18 -10.73
CA ASP A 135 -1.51 -8.30 -10.93
C ASP A 135 -1.64 -7.23 -9.83
N HIS A 136 -1.40 -7.60 -8.55
CA HIS A 136 -1.50 -6.68 -7.41
C HIS A 136 -0.53 -5.50 -7.54
N ILE A 137 0.74 -5.78 -7.81
CA ILE A 137 1.77 -4.73 -7.92
C ILE A 137 1.61 -3.93 -9.23
N ILE A 138 1.20 -4.55 -10.33
CA ILE A 138 0.91 -3.84 -11.58
C ILE A 138 -0.26 -2.86 -11.37
N ALA A 139 -1.33 -3.28 -10.72
CA ALA A 139 -2.47 -2.42 -10.40
C ALA A 139 -2.04 -1.23 -9.52
N LEU A 140 -1.21 -1.47 -8.51
CA LEU A 140 -0.67 -0.40 -7.67
C LEU A 140 0.20 0.58 -8.48
N LEU A 141 1.12 0.09 -9.30
CA LEU A 141 1.96 0.94 -10.15
C LEU A 141 1.12 1.73 -11.15
N THR A 142 0.03 1.13 -11.69
CA THR A 142 -0.91 1.83 -12.55
C THR A 142 -1.62 2.97 -11.81
N ALA A 143 -2.05 2.74 -10.57
CA ALA A 143 -2.65 3.79 -9.74
C ALA A 143 -1.67 4.94 -9.44
N ILE A 144 -0.40 4.62 -9.11
CA ILE A 144 0.64 5.63 -8.90
C ILE A 144 0.92 6.40 -10.20
N SER A 145 1.01 5.71 -11.33
CA SER A 145 1.18 6.33 -12.65
C SER A 145 0.03 7.29 -12.97
N PHE A 146 -1.21 6.90 -12.69
CA PHE A 146 -2.39 7.77 -12.81
C PHE A 146 -2.27 9.01 -11.92
N LEU A 147 -1.91 8.85 -10.64
CA LEU A 147 -1.69 9.98 -9.73
C LEU A 147 -0.62 10.95 -10.27
N GLN A 148 0.45 10.43 -10.85
CA GLN A 148 1.56 11.24 -11.36
C GLN A 148 1.23 11.92 -12.69
N ASN A 149 0.66 11.20 -13.64
CA ASN A 149 0.45 11.68 -15.00
C ASN A 149 -0.82 12.50 -15.16
N ASP A 150 -1.91 12.12 -14.46
CA ASP A 150 -3.21 12.77 -14.59
C ASP A 150 -3.46 13.83 -13.49
N LEU A 151 -2.91 13.64 -12.29
CA LEU A 151 -3.13 14.55 -11.17
C LEU A 151 -1.89 15.38 -10.81
N GLY A 152 -0.76 15.16 -11.48
CA GLY A 152 0.47 15.92 -11.28
C GLY A 152 1.19 15.66 -9.96
N VAL A 153 0.94 14.49 -9.31
CA VAL A 153 1.67 14.08 -8.12
C VAL A 153 3.15 13.91 -8.48
N SER A 154 4.03 14.70 -7.87
CA SER A 154 5.47 14.62 -8.11
C SER A 154 6.08 13.40 -7.42
N HIS A 155 7.42 13.27 -7.46
CA HIS A 155 8.16 12.29 -6.67
C HIS A 155 8.22 12.64 -5.16
N ASP A 156 7.72 13.81 -4.76
CA ASP A 156 7.65 14.24 -3.37
C ASP A 156 6.38 13.69 -2.71
N TYR A 157 6.40 12.39 -2.47
CA TYR A 157 5.36 11.69 -1.74
C TYR A 157 5.96 10.68 -0.76
N VAL A 158 5.22 10.40 0.30
CA VAL A 158 5.47 9.27 1.20
C VAL A 158 4.60 8.11 0.75
N LEU A 159 5.21 6.97 0.44
CA LEU A 159 4.50 5.73 0.18
C LEU A 159 4.45 4.91 1.46
N SER A 160 3.26 4.60 1.93
CA SER A 160 3.04 3.79 3.11
C SER A 160 2.15 2.59 2.79
N GLY A 161 2.31 1.51 3.53
CA GLY A 161 1.45 0.34 3.39
C GLY A 161 1.45 -0.52 4.63
N HIS A 162 0.33 -1.18 4.89
CA HIS A 162 0.14 -2.03 6.06
C HIS A 162 0.14 -3.51 5.66
N SER A 163 0.76 -4.38 6.46
CA SER A 163 0.75 -5.83 6.24
C SER A 163 1.31 -6.19 4.85
N CYS A 164 0.56 -6.89 4.01
CA CYS A 164 0.93 -7.14 2.61
C CYS A 164 1.11 -5.83 1.80
N GLY A 165 0.43 -4.75 2.17
CA GLY A 165 0.66 -3.42 1.61
C GLY A 165 2.08 -2.90 1.89
N ALA A 166 2.69 -3.25 3.02
CA ALA A 166 4.07 -2.94 3.32
C ALA A 166 5.05 -3.70 2.42
N THR A 167 4.74 -4.95 2.07
CA THR A 167 5.49 -5.71 1.04
C THR A 167 5.43 -4.99 -0.31
N MET A 168 4.23 -4.58 -0.73
CA MET A 168 4.03 -3.86 -2.00
C MET A 168 4.65 -2.46 -1.99
N THR A 169 4.79 -1.81 -0.82
CA THR A 169 5.54 -0.57 -0.67
C THR A 169 7.00 -0.76 -1.11
N PHE A 170 7.63 -1.85 -0.69
CA PHE A 170 8.98 -2.18 -1.15
C PHE A 170 9.00 -2.61 -2.62
N GLN A 171 8.04 -3.42 -3.07
CA GLN A 171 7.97 -3.84 -4.48
C GLN A 171 7.86 -2.65 -5.44
N THR A 172 7.21 -1.55 -5.03
CA THR A 172 7.13 -0.32 -5.82
C THR A 172 8.51 0.29 -6.08
N VAL A 173 9.43 0.19 -5.13
CA VAL A 173 10.78 0.75 -5.24
C VAL A 173 11.82 -0.27 -5.73
N MET A 174 11.48 -1.55 -5.77
CA MET A 174 12.28 -2.60 -6.41
C MET A 174 12.30 -2.43 -7.94
N ASN A 175 13.32 -3.01 -8.58
CA ASN A 175 13.35 -3.15 -10.03
C ASN A 175 12.29 -4.19 -10.45
N PRO A 176 11.42 -3.89 -11.41
CA PRO A 176 10.43 -4.86 -11.89
C PRO A 176 11.00 -6.20 -12.33
N GLY A 177 12.19 -6.22 -12.94
CA GLY A 177 12.87 -7.47 -13.31
C GLY A 177 13.16 -8.37 -12.12
N HIS A 178 13.25 -7.83 -10.92
CA HIS A 178 13.50 -8.60 -9.70
C HIS A 178 12.28 -9.45 -9.32
N TRP A 179 11.10 -8.82 -9.18
CA TRP A 179 9.88 -9.52 -8.78
C TRP A 179 9.10 -10.16 -9.92
N LEU A 180 9.31 -9.76 -11.18
CA LEU A 180 8.76 -10.47 -12.35
C LEU A 180 9.43 -11.82 -12.58
N GLY A 181 10.70 -11.97 -12.20
CA GLY A 181 11.46 -13.17 -12.43
C GLY A 181 11.51 -13.55 -13.92
N THR A 182 10.97 -14.73 -14.27
CA THR A 182 10.93 -15.24 -15.65
C THR A 182 9.66 -14.85 -16.43
N ALA A 183 8.71 -14.13 -15.83
CA ALA A 183 7.50 -13.69 -16.51
C ALA A 183 7.84 -12.76 -17.68
N LYS A 184 7.32 -13.08 -18.88
CA LYS A 184 7.61 -12.33 -20.11
C LYS A 184 6.35 -11.65 -20.62
N GLY A 185 6.56 -10.53 -21.34
CA GLY A 185 5.46 -9.85 -22.05
C GLY A 185 4.55 -9.02 -21.14
N ILE A 186 4.90 -8.83 -19.88
CA ILE A 186 4.15 -7.98 -18.94
C ILE A 186 4.66 -6.55 -19.06
N SER A 187 3.76 -5.62 -19.39
CA SER A 187 4.07 -4.19 -19.36
C SER A 187 3.96 -3.67 -17.94
N VAL A 188 5.02 -3.07 -17.45
CA VAL A 188 5.06 -2.46 -16.12
C VAL A 188 4.95 -0.95 -16.27
N PRO A 189 3.97 -0.28 -15.62
CA PRO A 189 3.87 1.16 -15.65
C PRO A 189 5.13 1.81 -15.04
N GLU A 190 5.69 2.80 -15.73
CA GLU A 190 6.77 3.62 -15.18
C GLU A 190 6.22 4.60 -14.16
N VAL A 191 6.88 4.67 -13.02
CA VAL A 191 6.55 5.60 -11.94
C VAL A 191 7.82 6.28 -11.41
N LYS A 192 7.70 7.53 -11.02
CA LYS A 192 8.74 8.21 -10.24
C LYS A 192 8.68 7.65 -8.82
N LYS A 193 9.73 6.94 -8.41
CA LYS A 193 9.81 6.31 -7.10
C LYS A 193 9.90 7.36 -5.98
N PRO A 194 9.29 7.12 -4.80
CA PRO A 194 9.42 8.03 -3.66
C PRO A 194 10.85 8.00 -3.09
N ARG A 195 11.23 9.04 -2.37
CA ARG A 195 12.50 9.08 -1.62
C ARG A 195 12.37 8.56 -0.20
N VAL A 196 11.14 8.49 0.31
CA VAL A 196 10.81 8.04 1.67
C VAL A 196 9.64 7.07 1.61
N ILE A 197 9.78 5.92 2.28
CA ILE A 197 8.70 4.95 2.45
C ILE A 197 8.43 4.68 3.93
N ALA A 198 7.18 4.32 4.25
CA ALA A 198 6.75 4.02 5.61
C ALA A 198 6.00 2.67 5.67
N PRO A 199 6.70 1.52 5.62
CA PRO A 199 6.10 0.20 5.73
C PRO A 199 5.69 -0.13 7.18
N LEU A 200 4.47 -0.68 7.35
CA LEU A 200 3.81 -0.90 8.63
C LEU A 200 3.41 -2.37 8.80
N ASN A 201 3.79 -3.02 9.90
CA ASN A 201 3.43 -4.40 10.26
C ASN A 201 3.62 -5.40 9.09
N GLY A 202 4.72 -5.28 8.34
CA GLY A 202 4.88 -5.89 7.03
C GLY A 202 5.44 -7.31 7.03
N LEU A 203 5.21 -7.99 5.90
CA LEU A 203 5.78 -9.29 5.56
C LEU A 203 6.96 -9.06 4.59
N TYR A 204 8.17 -9.41 4.99
CA TYR A 204 9.36 -9.08 4.22
C TYR A 204 10.14 -10.30 3.71
N ASP A 205 9.88 -11.48 4.30
CA ASP A 205 10.41 -12.77 3.85
C ASP A 205 9.34 -13.84 4.03
N LEU A 206 8.64 -14.18 2.94
CA LEU A 206 7.52 -15.12 2.97
C LEU A 206 7.97 -16.55 3.28
N ALA A 207 9.11 -16.97 2.77
CA ALA A 207 9.61 -18.31 3.03
C ALA A 207 10.01 -18.49 4.51
N ALA A 208 10.73 -17.52 5.09
CA ALA A 208 11.06 -17.53 6.52
C ALA A 208 9.80 -17.44 7.40
N PHE A 209 8.83 -16.63 7.00
CA PHE A 209 7.56 -16.44 7.67
C PHE A 209 6.73 -17.74 7.74
N ILE A 210 6.72 -18.52 6.65
CA ILE A 210 5.98 -19.79 6.57
C ILE A 210 6.76 -20.94 7.23
N ASN A 211 8.04 -21.07 6.89
CA ASN A 211 8.81 -22.27 7.26
C ASN A 211 9.36 -22.21 8.70
N ASN A 212 9.57 -21.00 9.23
CA ASN A 212 10.16 -20.78 10.54
C ASN A 212 9.38 -19.79 11.41
N PRO A 213 8.05 -19.93 11.57
CA PRO A 213 7.30 -19.06 12.44
C PRO A 213 7.75 -19.23 13.90
N PRO A 214 7.85 -18.16 14.68
CA PRO A 214 8.11 -18.28 16.11
C PRO A 214 6.98 -19.05 16.80
N GLU A 215 7.27 -19.62 17.98
CA GLU A 215 6.32 -20.49 18.71
C GLU A 215 4.92 -19.88 18.86
N SER A 216 4.86 -18.58 19.15
CA SER A 216 3.59 -17.82 19.31
C SER A 216 2.75 -17.74 18.03
N HIS A 217 3.32 -18.04 16.86
CA HIS A 217 2.66 -17.93 15.54
C HIS A 217 2.56 -19.27 14.80
N LYS A 218 3.04 -20.36 15.38
CA LYS A 218 3.04 -21.69 14.72
C LYS A 218 1.65 -22.15 14.27
N GLN A 219 0.62 -21.86 15.05
CA GLN A 219 -0.78 -22.18 14.70
C GLN A 219 -1.28 -21.46 13.45
N LEU A 220 -0.60 -20.40 13.01
CA LEU A 220 -0.95 -19.60 11.81
C LEU A 220 -0.24 -20.08 10.55
N GLN A 221 0.66 -21.06 10.64
CA GLN A 221 1.49 -21.53 9.49
C GLN A 221 0.64 -21.91 8.27
N GLN A 222 -0.47 -22.62 8.49
CA GLN A 222 -1.38 -22.98 7.38
C GLN A 222 -2.02 -21.74 6.76
N LEU A 223 -2.46 -20.77 7.58
CA LEU A 223 -3.00 -19.50 7.11
C LEU A 223 -1.97 -18.73 6.24
N TYR A 224 -0.71 -18.69 6.67
CA TYR A 224 0.39 -18.05 5.94
C TYR A 224 0.64 -18.74 4.59
N THR A 225 0.65 -20.07 4.60
CA THR A 225 0.80 -20.88 3.37
C THR A 225 -0.35 -20.62 2.41
N ASP A 226 -1.59 -20.60 2.88
CA ASP A 226 -2.78 -20.44 2.05
C ASP A 226 -2.80 -19.10 1.34
N PHE A 227 -2.60 -17.99 2.05
CA PHE A 227 -2.66 -16.68 1.40
C PHE A 227 -1.45 -16.44 0.48
N THR A 228 -0.27 -16.98 0.83
CA THR A 228 0.91 -16.86 -0.03
C THR A 228 0.70 -17.64 -1.33
N LYS A 229 0.21 -18.87 -1.27
CA LYS A 229 -0.09 -19.66 -2.46
C LYS A 229 -1.20 -19.04 -3.31
N ASN A 230 -2.22 -18.48 -2.69
CA ASN A 230 -3.30 -17.81 -3.42
C ASN A 230 -2.77 -16.60 -4.20
N ALA A 231 -1.86 -15.82 -3.60
CA ALA A 231 -1.32 -14.62 -4.23
C ALA A 231 -0.16 -14.90 -5.21
N PHE A 232 0.72 -15.86 -4.92
CA PHE A 232 1.99 -16.07 -5.62
C PHE A 232 2.16 -17.45 -6.25
N GLY A 233 1.19 -18.37 -6.07
CA GLY A 233 1.32 -19.77 -6.54
C GLY A 233 2.18 -20.61 -5.60
N ASP A 234 2.56 -21.80 -6.08
CA ASP A 234 3.30 -22.80 -5.28
C ASP A 234 4.82 -22.70 -5.40
N ASP A 235 5.34 -21.84 -6.28
CA ASP A 235 6.77 -21.73 -6.53
C ASP A 235 7.45 -20.83 -5.49
N GLU A 236 8.24 -21.43 -4.62
CA GLU A 236 9.02 -20.69 -3.61
C GLU A 236 10.07 -19.74 -4.21
N ALA A 237 10.50 -19.95 -5.45
CA ALA A 237 11.37 -19.00 -6.13
C ALA A 237 10.65 -17.67 -6.40
N VAL A 238 9.34 -17.72 -6.72
CA VAL A 238 8.49 -16.53 -6.83
C VAL A 238 8.35 -15.87 -5.45
N TRP A 239 8.08 -16.66 -4.38
CA TRP A 239 7.96 -16.10 -3.02
C TRP A 239 9.23 -15.34 -2.60
N LYS A 240 10.40 -15.89 -2.94
CA LYS A 240 11.68 -15.22 -2.69
C LYS A 240 11.82 -13.95 -3.52
N ALA A 241 11.52 -14.00 -4.82
CA ALA A 241 11.69 -12.87 -5.74
C ALA A 241 10.83 -11.66 -5.35
N VAL A 242 9.61 -11.88 -4.83
CA VAL A 242 8.70 -10.81 -4.42
C VAL A 242 9.05 -10.20 -3.05
N CYS A 243 9.94 -10.83 -2.29
CA CYS A 243 10.32 -10.38 -0.96
C CYS A 243 11.43 -9.34 -1.00
N PRO A 244 11.31 -8.22 -0.27
CA PRO A 244 12.35 -7.18 -0.23
C PRO A 244 13.66 -7.66 0.38
N THR A 245 13.66 -8.69 1.20
CA THR A 245 14.87 -9.30 1.76
C THR A 245 15.71 -10.05 0.72
N SER A 246 15.20 -10.30 -0.48
CA SER A 246 15.94 -10.91 -1.58
C SER A 246 16.83 -9.93 -2.35
N VAL A 247 16.63 -8.63 -2.17
CA VAL A 247 17.43 -7.58 -2.82
C VAL A 247 18.84 -7.57 -2.25
N ALA A 248 19.83 -7.81 -3.10
CA ALA A 248 21.22 -7.93 -2.67
C ALA A 248 21.86 -6.57 -2.32
N ASP A 249 21.49 -5.51 -3.06
CA ASP A 249 22.00 -4.14 -2.89
C ASP A 249 20.89 -3.12 -3.14
N TRP A 250 20.35 -2.56 -2.06
CA TRP A 250 19.32 -1.53 -2.12
C TRP A 250 19.81 -0.20 -2.69
N SER A 251 21.11 0.08 -2.65
CA SER A 251 21.66 1.31 -3.24
C SER A 251 21.56 1.30 -4.76
N THR A 252 21.70 0.12 -5.36
CA THR A 252 21.50 -0.09 -6.80
C THR A 252 20.03 -0.26 -7.17
N GLU A 253 19.25 -0.94 -6.32
CA GLU A 253 17.84 -1.24 -6.57
C GLU A 253 16.94 0.01 -6.50
N TRP A 254 17.25 0.90 -5.56
CA TRP A 254 16.50 2.13 -5.31
C TRP A 254 17.44 3.33 -5.07
N PRO A 255 18.14 3.82 -6.10
CA PRO A 255 19.15 4.88 -5.96
C PRO A 255 18.59 6.22 -5.48
N GLU A 256 17.30 6.50 -5.74
CA GLU A 256 16.62 7.70 -5.24
C GLU A 256 16.26 7.61 -3.75
N GLY A 257 16.23 6.40 -3.21
CA GLY A 257 15.85 6.13 -1.82
C GLY A 257 16.73 6.85 -0.81
N LYS A 258 16.13 7.37 0.24
CA LYS A 258 16.82 8.06 1.34
C LYS A 258 16.46 7.49 2.70
N VAL A 259 15.17 7.27 2.96
CA VAL A 259 14.71 6.91 4.31
C VAL A 259 13.63 5.84 4.25
N VAL A 260 13.75 4.87 5.14
CA VAL A 260 12.71 3.89 5.46
C VAL A 260 12.27 4.09 6.90
N VAL A 261 11.04 4.55 7.10
CA VAL A 261 10.42 4.67 8.42
C VAL A 261 9.61 3.41 8.68
N ILE A 262 10.21 2.41 9.31
CA ILE A 262 9.59 1.11 9.54
C ILE A 262 8.95 1.03 10.92
N ALA A 263 7.73 0.52 10.99
CA ALA A 263 7.03 0.36 12.26
C ALA A 263 6.30 -0.97 12.37
N GLN A 264 6.31 -1.53 13.57
CA GLN A 264 5.51 -2.70 13.92
C GLN A 264 5.23 -2.75 15.41
N SER A 265 4.03 -3.24 15.77
CA SER A 265 3.68 -3.59 17.13
C SER A 265 4.37 -4.89 17.56
N LYS A 266 4.94 -4.92 18.75
CA LYS A 266 5.41 -6.18 19.36
C LYS A 266 4.27 -7.08 19.84
N GLY A 267 3.06 -6.53 19.97
CA GLY A 267 1.83 -7.25 20.30
C GLY A 267 1.07 -7.77 19.07
N ASP A 268 1.64 -7.65 17.87
CA ASP A 268 1.05 -8.14 16.63
C ASP A 268 0.88 -9.66 16.68
N GLY A 269 -0.38 -10.13 16.78
CA GLY A 269 -0.72 -11.55 16.84
C GLY A 269 -0.79 -12.23 15.49
N LEU A 270 -0.66 -11.48 14.38
CA LEU A 270 -0.75 -12.03 13.03
C LEU A 270 0.60 -12.06 12.31
N VAL A 271 1.42 -11.02 12.42
CA VAL A 271 2.74 -10.95 11.78
C VAL A 271 3.82 -10.86 12.87
N PRO A 272 4.74 -11.83 12.96
CA PRO A 272 5.75 -11.82 14.01
C PRO A 272 6.71 -10.65 13.82
N TYR A 273 7.06 -9.99 14.93
CA TYR A 273 7.99 -8.86 14.96
C TYR A 273 9.37 -9.18 14.34
N ALA A 274 9.72 -10.46 14.29
CA ALA A 274 10.92 -10.97 13.62
C ALA A 274 11.01 -10.55 12.14
N GLN A 275 9.88 -10.33 11.47
CA GLN A 275 9.87 -9.84 10.07
C GLN A 275 10.45 -8.42 9.98
N THR A 276 10.06 -7.53 10.89
CA THR A 276 10.60 -6.17 10.96
C THR A 276 12.09 -6.17 11.35
N GLU A 277 12.51 -7.00 12.31
CA GLU A 277 13.92 -7.10 12.68
C GLU A 277 14.78 -7.62 11.54
N LEU A 278 14.29 -8.63 10.83
CA LEU A 278 14.96 -9.18 9.64
C LEU A 278 15.13 -8.10 8.57
N MET A 279 14.08 -7.36 8.25
CA MET A 279 14.12 -6.30 7.22
C MET A 279 15.04 -5.14 7.61
N LYS A 280 14.99 -4.66 8.86
CA LYS A 280 15.90 -3.63 9.38
C LYS A 280 17.36 -4.05 9.25
N ASN A 281 17.66 -5.27 9.66
CA ASN A 281 19.02 -5.80 9.62
C ASN A 281 19.49 -5.98 8.17
N HIS A 282 18.59 -6.38 7.28
CA HIS A 282 18.87 -6.50 5.85
C HIS A 282 19.18 -5.13 5.24
N LEU A 283 18.34 -4.13 5.42
CA LEU A 283 18.55 -2.76 4.92
C LEU A 283 19.89 -2.17 5.41
N ARG A 284 20.20 -2.31 6.68
CA ARG A 284 21.46 -1.80 7.25
C ARG A 284 22.71 -2.44 6.67
N LYS A 285 22.62 -3.68 6.17
CA LYS A 285 23.74 -4.40 5.56
C LYS A 285 23.87 -4.13 4.06
N THR A 286 22.78 -3.81 3.38
CA THR A 286 22.69 -3.77 1.92
C THR A 286 22.44 -2.39 1.35
N SER A 287 22.45 -1.35 2.18
CA SER A 287 22.20 0.03 1.72
C SER A 287 22.84 1.09 2.60
N ALA A 288 22.86 2.31 2.06
CA ALA A 288 23.14 3.55 2.79
C ALA A 288 21.83 4.27 3.23
N LEU A 289 20.68 3.60 3.15
CA LEU A 289 19.39 4.17 3.55
C LEU A 289 19.37 4.46 5.06
N GLU A 290 18.80 5.58 5.44
CA GLU A 290 18.47 5.84 6.84
C GLU A 290 17.26 4.97 7.24
N VAL A 291 17.45 4.10 8.22
CA VAL A 291 16.40 3.20 8.72
C VAL A 291 15.93 3.69 10.08
N VAL A 292 14.77 4.31 10.10
CA VAL A 292 14.12 4.86 11.30
C VAL A 292 13.08 3.86 11.78
N GLU A 293 13.25 3.37 12.99
CA GLU A 293 12.26 2.50 13.64
C GLU A 293 11.31 3.31 14.49
N MET A 294 10.02 3.22 14.19
CA MET A 294 8.95 3.76 15.02
C MET A 294 8.24 2.64 15.77
N LYS A 295 7.82 2.94 16.99
CA LYS A 295 7.03 2.00 17.80
C LYS A 295 5.58 2.05 17.37
N ALA A 296 4.94 0.89 17.33
CA ALA A 296 3.50 0.74 17.27
C ALA A 296 3.03 -0.18 18.41
N SER A 297 1.78 -0.11 18.77
CA SER A 297 1.17 -0.89 19.84
C SER A 297 -0.12 -1.59 19.39
N GLY A 298 -0.65 -2.46 20.25
CA GLY A 298 -1.87 -3.21 19.96
C GLY A 298 -1.66 -4.41 19.04
N ASP A 299 -2.76 -4.97 18.55
CA ASP A 299 -2.76 -6.10 17.62
C ASP A 299 -2.55 -5.63 16.17
N HIS A 300 -2.41 -6.57 15.25
CA HIS A 300 -2.06 -6.35 13.84
C HIS A 300 -2.86 -5.21 13.17
N ASN A 301 -4.16 -5.19 13.36
CA ASN A 301 -5.05 -4.22 12.73
C ASN A 301 -5.31 -2.96 13.55
N ASP A 302 -4.85 -2.88 14.80
CA ASP A 302 -5.12 -1.73 15.67
C ASP A 302 -4.46 -0.46 15.14
N LEU A 303 -3.31 -0.60 14.51
CA LEU A 303 -2.54 0.51 13.95
C LEU A 303 -3.37 1.40 12.99
N TRP A 304 -4.09 0.77 12.04
CA TRP A 304 -4.90 1.53 11.10
C TRP A 304 -6.32 1.84 11.63
N LYS A 305 -6.86 1.01 12.54
CA LYS A 305 -8.17 1.25 13.16
C LYS A 305 -8.17 2.44 14.10
N GLN A 306 -7.08 2.63 14.86
CA GLN A 306 -6.97 3.70 15.85
C GLN A 306 -6.44 5.01 15.27
N ALA A 307 -5.75 4.96 14.13
CA ALA A 307 -5.20 6.07 13.36
C ALA A 307 -4.10 6.92 14.04
N ASP A 308 -3.99 6.97 15.36
CA ASP A 308 -3.07 7.89 16.06
C ASP A 308 -1.61 7.60 15.78
N GLU A 309 -1.19 6.38 15.99
CA GLU A 309 0.21 5.98 15.80
C GLU A 309 0.63 6.02 14.32
N ILE A 310 -0.26 5.63 13.41
CA ILE A 310 0.03 5.69 11.97
C ILE A 310 0.18 7.14 11.49
N VAL A 311 -0.58 8.08 12.06
CA VAL A 311 -0.42 9.51 11.80
C VAL A 311 0.97 9.98 12.23
N ASP A 312 1.43 9.61 13.42
CA ASP A 312 2.75 10.01 13.93
C ASP A 312 3.88 9.41 13.07
N ILE A 313 3.74 8.16 12.63
CA ILE A 313 4.71 7.50 11.74
C ILE A 313 4.78 8.24 10.38
N ILE A 314 3.64 8.57 9.80
CA ILE A 314 3.59 9.29 8.52
C ILE A 314 4.11 10.72 8.66
N LYS A 315 3.80 11.43 9.75
CA LYS A 315 4.37 12.75 10.04
C LYS A 315 5.89 12.70 10.18
N CYS A 316 6.42 11.66 10.83
CA CYS A 316 7.86 11.41 10.88
C CYS A 316 8.44 11.27 9.47
N ALA A 317 7.84 10.45 8.61
CA ALA A 317 8.28 10.25 7.23
C ALA A 317 8.22 11.56 6.40
N ILE A 318 7.16 12.35 6.55
CA ILE A 318 7.04 13.68 5.93
C ILE A 318 8.13 14.62 6.44
N GLY A 319 8.43 14.59 7.73
CA GLY A 319 9.51 15.39 8.33
C GLY A 319 10.89 15.06 7.77
N TYR A 320 11.15 13.81 7.41
CA TYR A 320 12.35 13.39 6.69
C TYR A 320 12.31 13.87 5.24
N LEU A 321 11.21 13.69 4.54
CA LEU A 321 11.06 14.12 3.15
C LEU A 321 11.29 15.64 2.98
N ALA A 322 10.82 16.44 3.94
CA ALA A 322 10.99 17.90 3.93
C ALA A 322 12.45 18.37 4.12
N LYS A 323 13.37 17.50 4.56
CA LYS A 323 14.79 17.79 4.73
C LYS A 323 15.65 17.41 3.52
N LEU A 324 15.07 16.72 2.56
CA LEU A 324 15.73 16.25 1.33
C LEU A 324 15.61 17.26 0.19
#